data_e94811c361a1c78fed44f3317928aba7
#
_entry.id   e94811c361a1c78fed44f3317928aba7
#
_cell.length_a   1.000
_cell.length_b   1.000
_cell.length_c   1.000
_cell.angle_alpha   90.00
_cell.angle_beta   90.00
_cell.angle_gamma   90.00
#
_symmetry.space_group_name_H-M   'P 1'
#
loop_
_entity.id
_entity.type
_entity.pdbx_description
1 polymer ?
#
loop_
_entity_poly.entity_id
_entity_poly.type
_entity_poly.pdbx_seq_one_letter_code
_entity_poly.pdbx_strand_id
1 'polypeptide(L)'
;MKRHSNLPDFSKLCAPEQNSIQDAVSLLIHFFFLGSFWGFLWETLIFIAKDNTFRNRGFFYGPWLPVYGIGAVVFYCLFHSSRETISIRSLHKSNRLFLFKTKYHPLTIFIKTALLGTALELVIGWFLDIFFDLRYWDYSSYPFNFHGYICLLSAVGFGVAGMLWICVFSEIFRKLWFSLPP
;
A
#
# COMPACT_ATOMS: atom_id res chain seq x y z
N MET A 1 20.14 22.37 52.22
CA MET A 1 20.34 21.07 51.56
C MET A 1 18.96 20.52 51.17
N LYS A 2 18.48 20.86 49.96
CA LYS A 2 17.16 20.41 49.45
C LYS A 2 17.40 19.19 48.56
N ARG A 3 16.99 18.00 49.00
CA ARG A 3 16.96 16.78 48.20
C ARG A 3 15.80 16.94 47.19
N HIS A 4 16.12 17.12 45.93
CA HIS A 4 15.17 16.90 44.83
C HIS A 4 14.95 15.39 44.71
N SER A 5 13.76 14.95 45.08
CA SER A 5 13.24 13.61 44.80
C SER A 5 12.90 13.53 43.33
N ASN A 6 13.81 13.01 42.50
CA ASN A 6 13.50 12.59 41.14
C ASN A 6 12.66 11.29 41.19
N LEU A 7 11.41 11.42 41.51
CA LEU A 7 10.46 10.33 41.28
C LEU A 7 10.12 10.35 39.78
N PRO A 8 10.22 9.20 39.08
CA PRO A 8 9.78 9.10 37.71
C PRO A 8 8.28 9.38 37.63
N ASP A 9 7.91 10.25 36.71
CA ASP A 9 6.51 10.58 36.46
C ASP A 9 5.78 9.37 35.85
N PHE A 10 5.10 8.60 36.70
CA PHE A 10 4.34 7.41 36.33
C PHE A 10 3.13 7.71 35.46
N SER A 11 2.70 8.98 35.33
CA SER A 11 1.57 9.36 34.47
C SER A 11 1.91 9.18 32.97
N LYS A 12 3.21 9.16 32.64
CA LYS A 12 3.68 8.93 31.24
C LYS A 12 3.76 7.44 30.86
N LEU A 13 3.58 6.53 31.79
CA LEU A 13 3.67 5.08 31.55
C LEU A 13 2.32 4.45 31.19
N CYS A 14 1.20 5.12 31.43
CA CYS A 14 -0.14 4.55 31.28
C CYS A 14 -0.96 5.09 30.10
N ALA A 15 -0.40 5.89 29.19
CA ALA A 15 -1.16 6.52 28.12
C ALA A 15 -0.68 6.25 26.67
N PRO A 16 0.00 5.17 26.30
CA PRO A 16 0.43 5.03 24.91
C PRO A 16 -0.32 4.02 24.06
N GLU A 17 -1.15 3.14 24.64
CA GLU A 17 -1.65 2.00 23.85
C GLU A 17 -2.89 2.33 22.99
N GLN A 18 -3.75 3.19 23.46
CA GLN A 18 -4.98 3.56 22.75
C GLN A 18 -4.70 4.51 21.57
N ASN A 19 -3.74 5.41 21.70
CA ASN A 19 -3.30 6.31 20.62
C ASN A 19 -2.59 5.52 19.51
N SER A 20 -1.86 4.47 19.83
CA SER A 20 -1.12 3.67 18.85
C SER A 20 -2.04 2.88 17.90
N ILE A 21 -3.17 2.39 18.36
CA ILE A 21 -4.15 1.68 17.51
C ILE A 21 -4.89 2.67 16.61
N GLN A 22 -5.31 3.80 17.14
CA GLN A 22 -5.96 4.86 16.36
C GLN A 22 -5.04 5.39 15.27
N ASP A 23 -3.76 5.63 15.58
CA ASP A 23 -2.76 6.07 14.62
C ASP A 23 -2.51 5.02 13.53
N ALA A 24 -2.45 3.74 13.91
CA ALA A 24 -2.31 2.65 12.95
C ALA A 24 -3.52 2.55 12.02
N VAL A 25 -4.73 2.60 12.54
CA VAL A 25 -5.97 2.58 11.75
C VAL A 25 -6.04 3.80 10.83
N SER A 26 -5.74 4.99 11.34
CA SER A 26 -5.71 6.21 10.56
C SER A 26 -4.70 6.12 9.41
N LEU A 27 -3.49 5.61 9.66
CA LEU A 27 -2.48 5.38 8.64
C LEU A 27 -2.96 4.41 7.55
N LEU A 28 -3.63 3.31 7.92
CA LEU A 28 -4.16 2.35 6.95
C LEU A 28 -5.28 2.94 6.09
N ILE A 29 -6.14 3.77 6.68
CA ILE A 29 -7.17 4.51 5.93
C ILE A 29 -6.53 5.42 4.89
N HIS A 30 -5.48 6.16 5.27
CA HIS A 30 -4.76 7.03 4.33
C HIS A 30 -4.07 6.22 3.24
N PHE A 31 -3.48 5.08 3.55
CA PHE A 31 -2.90 4.18 2.54
C PHE A 31 -3.95 3.64 1.56
N PHE A 32 -5.15 3.34 2.06
CA PHE A 32 -6.26 2.94 1.20
C PHE A 32 -6.62 4.04 0.18
N PHE A 33 -6.80 5.27 0.64
CA PHE A 33 -7.15 6.37 -0.26
C PHE A 33 -6.00 6.74 -1.21
N LEU A 34 -4.76 6.78 -0.73
CA LEU A 34 -3.60 7.02 -1.58
C LEU A 34 -3.43 5.94 -2.64
N GLY A 35 -3.54 4.67 -2.26
CA GLY A 35 -3.47 3.56 -3.20
C GLY A 35 -4.59 3.62 -4.24
N SER A 36 -5.82 3.92 -3.81
CA SER A 36 -6.98 4.08 -4.70
C SER A 36 -6.79 5.21 -5.71
N PHE A 37 -6.24 6.34 -5.28
CA PHE A 37 -5.96 7.49 -6.13
C PHE A 37 -4.82 7.20 -7.14
N TRP A 38 -3.73 6.59 -6.68
CA TRP A 38 -2.63 6.20 -7.56
C TRP A 38 -3.06 5.16 -8.58
N GLY A 39 -3.89 4.20 -8.19
CA GLY A 39 -4.47 3.23 -9.12
C GLY A 39 -5.34 3.90 -10.20
N PHE A 40 -6.16 4.86 -9.81
CA PHE A 40 -6.94 5.66 -10.74
C PHE A 40 -6.06 6.42 -11.73
N LEU A 41 -5.03 7.11 -11.26
CA LEU A 41 -4.08 7.82 -12.13
C LEU A 41 -3.39 6.86 -13.10
N TRP A 42 -2.92 5.73 -12.60
CA TRP A 42 -2.23 4.71 -13.39
C TRP A 42 -3.13 4.17 -14.52
N GLU A 43 -4.33 3.74 -14.20
CA GLU A 43 -5.25 3.24 -15.23
C GLU A 43 -5.65 4.33 -16.23
N THR A 44 -5.94 5.53 -15.75
CA THR A 44 -6.29 6.65 -16.62
C THR A 44 -5.15 6.96 -17.61
N LEU A 45 -3.90 6.97 -17.14
CA LEU A 45 -2.74 7.18 -18.00
C LEU A 45 -2.56 6.06 -19.03
N ILE A 46 -2.77 4.81 -18.64
CA ILE A 46 -2.70 3.67 -19.57
C ILE A 46 -3.76 3.81 -20.67
N PHE A 47 -5.01 4.16 -20.30
CA PHE A 47 -6.06 4.33 -21.29
C PHE A 47 -5.81 5.50 -22.22
N ILE A 48 -5.33 6.64 -21.72
CA ILE A 48 -4.93 7.76 -22.56
C ILE A 48 -3.82 7.35 -23.54
N ALA A 49 -2.84 6.57 -23.07
CA ALA A 49 -1.73 6.13 -23.91
C ALA A 49 -2.14 5.10 -24.98
N LYS A 50 -3.14 4.25 -24.69
CA LYS A 50 -3.62 3.22 -25.62
C LYS A 50 -4.65 3.73 -26.62
N ASP A 51 -5.65 4.43 -26.10
CA ASP A 51 -6.87 4.75 -26.86
C ASP A 51 -6.94 6.24 -27.26
N ASN A 52 -5.99 7.08 -26.85
CA ASN A 52 -6.01 8.55 -27.00
C ASN A 52 -7.30 9.19 -26.45
N THR A 53 -8.00 8.51 -25.53
CA THR A 53 -9.26 8.99 -24.97
C THR A 53 -9.19 8.96 -23.44
N PHE A 54 -9.73 10.01 -22.84
CA PHE A 54 -9.94 10.02 -21.39
C PHE A 54 -11.18 9.19 -21.04
N ARG A 55 -11.00 8.14 -20.26
CA ARG A 55 -12.10 7.39 -19.64
C ARG A 55 -11.98 7.49 -18.13
N ASN A 56 -13.04 7.97 -17.48
CA ASN A 56 -13.09 7.93 -16.03
C ASN A 56 -13.23 6.48 -15.56
N ARG A 57 -12.19 5.94 -14.94
CA ARG A 57 -12.13 4.58 -14.41
C ARG A 57 -12.48 4.51 -12.94
N GLY A 58 -12.79 5.65 -12.30
CA GLY A 58 -13.18 5.68 -10.91
C GLY A 58 -14.46 4.89 -10.63
N PHE A 59 -14.48 4.15 -9.53
CA PHE A 59 -15.62 3.31 -9.15
C PHE A 59 -16.73 4.13 -8.48
N PHE A 60 -16.37 5.14 -7.71
CA PHE A 60 -17.31 6.09 -7.10
C PHE A 60 -17.31 7.42 -7.86
N TYR A 61 -18.09 8.39 -7.41
CA TYR A 61 -18.14 9.76 -7.96
C TYR A 61 -16.80 10.53 -7.81
N GLY A 62 -15.67 9.84 -7.79
CA GLY A 62 -14.36 10.43 -7.61
C GLY A 62 -13.23 9.60 -8.21
N PRO A 63 -12.00 10.09 -8.15
CA PRO A 63 -10.84 9.43 -8.72
C PRO A 63 -10.33 8.30 -7.81
N TRP A 64 -11.20 7.33 -7.52
CA TRP A 64 -10.89 6.25 -6.58
C TRP A 64 -11.06 4.88 -7.23
N LEU A 65 -10.04 4.02 -7.13
CA LEU A 65 -10.10 2.60 -7.45
C LEU A 65 -9.84 1.77 -6.18
N PRO A 66 -10.90 1.33 -5.49
CA PRO A 66 -10.79 0.64 -4.19
C PRO A 66 -9.93 -0.62 -4.22
N VAL A 67 -9.87 -1.33 -5.35
CA VAL A 67 -9.02 -2.51 -5.56
C VAL A 67 -7.54 -2.19 -5.26
N TYR A 68 -7.05 -1.06 -5.77
CA TYR A 68 -5.68 -0.62 -5.52
C TYR A 68 -5.48 -0.17 -4.07
N GLY A 69 -6.50 0.43 -3.46
CA GLY A 69 -6.48 0.78 -2.04
C GLY A 69 -6.38 -0.45 -1.14
N ILE A 70 -7.18 -1.49 -1.42
CA ILE A 70 -7.10 -2.77 -0.71
C ILE A 70 -5.71 -3.38 -0.89
N GLY A 71 -5.19 -3.42 -2.12
CA GLY A 71 -3.85 -3.92 -2.41
C GLY A 71 -2.77 -3.17 -1.63
N ALA A 72 -2.83 -1.84 -1.58
CA ALA A 72 -1.89 -1.00 -0.84
C ALA A 72 -1.87 -1.33 0.66
N VAL A 73 -3.05 -1.48 1.29
CA VAL A 73 -3.18 -1.86 2.71
C VAL A 73 -2.67 -3.27 2.95
N VAL A 74 -3.09 -4.24 2.15
CA VAL A 74 -2.68 -5.64 2.29
C VAL A 74 -1.17 -5.79 2.14
N PHE A 75 -0.58 -5.18 1.11
CA PHE A 75 0.86 -5.20 0.92
C PHE A 75 1.59 -4.55 2.09
N TYR A 76 1.13 -3.40 2.56
CA TYR A 76 1.74 -2.76 3.71
C TYR A 76 1.70 -3.65 4.95
N CYS A 77 0.55 -4.22 5.31
CA CYS A 77 0.39 -5.08 6.48
C CYS A 77 1.30 -6.31 6.41
N LEU A 78 1.37 -6.98 5.27
CA LEU A 78 2.18 -8.19 5.10
C LEU A 78 3.68 -7.93 5.19
N PHE A 79 4.14 -6.79 4.68
CA PHE A 79 5.56 -6.47 4.69
C PHE A 79 5.99 -5.66 5.91
N HIS A 80 5.06 -4.93 6.55
CA HIS A 80 5.33 -4.20 7.78
C HIS A 80 5.47 -5.13 9.00
N SER A 81 4.64 -6.15 9.12
CA SER A 81 4.75 -7.15 10.20
C SER A 81 6.10 -7.86 10.26
N SER A 82 6.85 -7.80 9.16
CA SER A 82 8.21 -8.37 9.07
C SER A 82 9.32 -7.34 9.27
N ARG A 83 8.98 -6.07 9.53
CA ARG A 83 9.94 -5.02 9.89
C ARG A 83 10.14 -5.08 11.40
N GLU A 84 11.35 -5.36 11.85
CA GLU A 84 11.71 -5.12 13.23
C GLU A 84 11.37 -3.67 13.58
N THR A 85 10.72 -3.47 14.71
CA THR A 85 10.41 -2.16 15.28
C THR A 85 11.70 -1.35 15.37
N ILE A 86 12.01 -0.58 14.32
CA ILE A 86 13.14 0.34 14.37
C ILE A 86 12.71 1.44 15.32
N SER A 87 13.31 1.40 16.52
CA SER A 87 13.13 2.41 17.54
C SER A 87 13.20 3.81 16.90
N ILE A 88 12.17 4.61 17.11
CA ILE A 88 12.03 6.00 16.63
C ILE A 88 13.30 6.83 16.96
N ARG A 89 14.05 6.45 17.99
CA ARG A 89 15.36 7.06 18.37
C ARG A 89 16.44 6.96 17.29
N SER A 90 16.39 5.97 16.40
CA SER A 90 17.39 5.78 15.34
C SER A 90 17.15 6.66 14.11
N LEU A 91 15.93 7.18 13.91
CA LEU A 91 15.56 7.96 12.73
C LEU A 91 16.18 9.38 12.72
N HIS A 92 16.50 9.94 13.88
CA HIS A 92 17.02 11.31 13.99
C HIS A 92 18.51 11.46 13.64
N LYS A 93 19.25 10.37 13.47
CA LYS A 93 20.73 10.41 13.31
C LYS A 93 21.24 9.99 11.93
N SER A 94 20.40 9.65 10.97
CA SER A 94 20.86 9.17 9.66
C SER A 94 20.32 10.01 8.51
N ASN A 95 21.11 11.01 8.09
CA ASN A 95 20.92 11.83 6.89
C ASN A 95 21.21 11.08 5.58
N ARG A 96 21.18 9.74 5.57
CA ARG A 96 21.36 8.97 4.35
C ARG A 96 20.03 8.59 3.76
N LEU A 97 19.88 8.89 2.47
CA LEU A 97 18.79 8.49 1.58
C LEU A 97 18.65 6.96 1.57
N PHE A 98 17.99 6.39 2.57
CA PHE A 98 17.80 4.95 2.74
C PHE A 98 16.50 4.53 2.03
N LEU A 99 16.56 4.42 0.69
CA LEU A 99 15.46 3.92 -0.14
C LEU A 99 15.16 2.42 0.06
N PHE A 100 16.01 1.64 0.74
CA PHE A 100 15.91 0.18 0.77
C PHE A 100 16.26 -0.44 2.12
N LYS A 101 15.56 -0.10 3.20
CA LYS A 101 15.70 -0.87 4.44
C LYS A 101 14.50 -1.79 4.69
N THR A 102 14.20 -2.64 3.72
CA THR A 102 13.31 -3.78 3.92
C THR A 102 14.14 -5.01 4.30
N LYS A 103 13.63 -5.85 5.19
CA LYS A 103 14.24 -7.13 5.56
C LYS A 103 14.35 -8.08 4.36
N TYR A 104 13.55 -7.86 3.33
CA TYR A 104 13.47 -8.71 2.15
C TYR A 104 14.27 -8.14 0.98
N HIS A 105 14.89 -9.04 0.24
CA HIS A 105 15.50 -8.70 -1.05
C HIS A 105 14.43 -8.18 -2.02
N PRO A 106 14.70 -7.15 -2.85
CA PRO A 106 13.72 -6.58 -3.79
C PRO A 106 13.02 -7.61 -4.66
N LEU A 107 13.73 -8.61 -5.15
CA LEU A 107 13.17 -9.71 -5.93
C LEU A 107 12.12 -10.52 -5.15
N THR A 108 12.34 -10.73 -3.85
CA THR A 108 11.37 -11.42 -2.99
C THR A 108 10.10 -10.60 -2.81
N ILE A 109 10.23 -9.28 -2.69
CA ILE A 109 9.08 -8.37 -2.63
C ILE A 109 8.32 -8.43 -3.94
N PHE A 110 9.02 -8.29 -5.06
CA PHE A 110 8.44 -8.39 -6.40
C PHE A 110 7.63 -9.68 -6.59
N ILE A 111 8.23 -10.84 -6.31
CA ILE A 111 7.55 -12.13 -6.48
C ILE A 111 6.32 -12.25 -5.57
N LYS A 112 6.45 -11.88 -4.29
CA LYS A 112 5.33 -11.97 -3.34
C LYS A 112 4.19 -11.01 -3.72
N THR A 113 4.49 -9.79 -4.13
CA THR A 113 3.46 -8.82 -4.54
C THR A 113 2.85 -9.18 -5.88
N ALA A 114 3.61 -9.74 -6.82
CA ALA A 114 3.08 -10.28 -8.06
C ALA A 114 2.07 -11.40 -7.80
N LEU A 115 2.45 -12.43 -7.02
CA LEU A 115 1.58 -13.55 -6.70
C LEU A 115 0.31 -13.10 -5.94
N LEU A 116 0.48 -12.26 -4.93
CA LEU A 116 -0.63 -11.79 -4.12
C LEU A 116 -1.57 -10.86 -4.91
N GLY A 117 -1.01 -9.93 -5.68
CA GLY A 117 -1.79 -9.04 -6.53
C GLY A 117 -2.60 -9.81 -7.57
N THR A 118 -1.97 -10.78 -8.23
CA THR A 118 -2.64 -11.68 -9.19
C THR A 118 -3.74 -12.52 -8.53
N ALA A 119 -3.51 -13.02 -7.32
CA ALA A 119 -4.53 -13.76 -6.58
C ALA A 119 -5.73 -12.86 -6.20
N LEU A 120 -5.47 -11.64 -5.74
CA LEU A 120 -6.53 -10.67 -5.43
C LEU A 120 -7.31 -10.28 -6.70
N GLU A 121 -6.61 -10.02 -7.81
CA GLU A 121 -7.23 -9.70 -9.10
C GLU A 121 -8.13 -10.85 -9.58
N LEU A 122 -7.66 -12.09 -9.49
CA LEU A 122 -8.44 -13.27 -9.85
C LEU A 122 -9.71 -13.39 -8.99
N VAL A 123 -9.56 -13.31 -7.66
CA VAL A 123 -10.70 -13.45 -6.73
C VAL A 123 -11.72 -12.34 -6.94
N ILE A 124 -11.28 -11.09 -7.06
CA ILE A 124 -12.17 -9.95 -7.24
C ILE A 124 -12.84 -10.01 -8.61
N GLY A 125 -12.09 -10.30 -9.68
CA GLY A 125 -12.65 -10.40 -11.03
C GLY A 125 -13.68 -11.52 -11.15
N TRP A 126 -13.36 -12.69 -10.60
CA TRP A 126 -14.27 -13.83 -10.55
C TRP A 126 -15.53 -13.52 -9.72
N PHE A 127 -15.37 -12.89 -8.56
CA PHE A 127 -16.48 -12.51 -7.68
C PHE A 127 -17.44 -11.50 -8.36
N LEU A 128 -16.88 -10.47 -8.99
CA LEU A 128 -17.67 -9.45 -9.69
C LEU A 128 -18.41 -10.01 -10.89
N ASP A 129 -17.78 -10.90 -11.64
CA ASP A 129 -18.38 -11.54 -12.82
C ASP A 129 -19.56 -12.46 -12.43
N ILE A 130 -19.37 -13.35 -11.42
CA ILE A 130 -20.41 -14.32 -11.03
C ILE A 130 -21.58 -13.67 -10.28
N PHE A 131 -21.29 -12.75 -9.35
CA PHE A 131 -22.35 -12.22 -8.47
C PHE A 131 -23.03 -10.96 -9.01
N PHE A 132 -22.36 -10.22 -9.88
CA PHE A 132 -22.86 -8.92 -10.37
C PHE A 132 -22.91 -8.82 -11.88
N ASP A 133 -22.48 -9.86 -12.61
CA ASP A 133 -22.37 -9.84 -14.08
C ASP A 133 -21.56 -8.63 -14.56
N LEU A 134 -20.52 -8.28 -13.79
CA LEU A 134 -19.67 -7.10 -14.01
C LEU A 134 -18.24 -7.52 -14.32
N ARG A 135 -17.84 -7.33 -15.59
CA ARG A 135 -16.49 -7.55 -16.04
C ARG A 135 -15.77 -6.22 -16.22
N TYR A 136 -15.04 -5.78 -15.19
CA TYR A 136 -14.32 -4.50 -15.22
C TYR A 136 -13.11 -4.51 -16.13
N TRP A 137 -12.49 -5.67 -16.34
CA TRP A 137 -11.36 -5.89 -17.24
C TRP A 137 -11.48 -7.23 -17.93
N ASP A 138 -10.84 -7.35 -19.07
CA ASP A 138 -10.78 -8.59 -19.84
C ASP A 138 -9.40 -8.71 -20.49
N TYR A 139 -8.66 -9.72 -20.06
CA TYR A 139 -7.34 -10.04 -20.58
C TYR A 139 -7.36 -11.17 -21.61
N SER A 140 -8.50 -11.55 -22.16
CA SER A 140 -8.62 -12.67 -23.09
C SER A 140 -7.73 -12.51 -24.33
N SER A 141 -7.45 -11.28 -24.75
CA SER A 141 -6.55 -10.98 -25.87
C SER A 141 -5.06 -11.01 -25.53
N TYR A 142 -4.69 -11.12 -24.24
CA TYR A 142 -3.30 -11.13 -23.82
C TYR A 142 -2.74 -12.53 -23.69
N PRO A 143 -1.43 -12.74 -24.01
CA PRO A 143 -0.80 -14.05 -23.85
C PRO A 143 -0.71 -14.43 -22.37
N PHE A 144 -0.76 -15.74 -22.11
CA PHE A 144 -0.73 -16.31 -20.75
C PHE A 144 -1.82 -15.75 -19.83
N ASN A 145 -3.03 -15.56 -20.37
CA ASN A 145 -4.19 -15.21 -19.56
C ASN A 145 -4.87 -16.48 -19.00
N PHE A 146 -5.62 -16.29 -17.91
CA PHE A 146 -6.46 -17.33 -17.32
C PHE A 146 -7.91 -16.81 -17.28
N HIS A 147 -8.74 -17.35 -18.17
CA HIS A 147 -10.15 -16.97 -18.34
C HIS A 147 -10.41 -15.47 -18.51
N GLY A 148 -9.41 -14.71 -18.94
CA GLY A 148 -9.50 -13.25 -19.07
C GLY A 148 -9.47 -12.47 -17.74
N TYR A 149 -9.43 -13.16 -16.58
CA TYR A 149 -9.38 -12.50 -15.27
C TYR A 149 -7.98 -12.00 -14.92
N ILE A 150 -6.95 -12.76 -15.26
CA ILE A 150 -5.55 -12.45 -14.99
C ILE A 150 -4.68 -12.73 -16.21
N CYS A 151 -3.52 -12.10 -16.29
CA CYS A 151 -2.51 -12.39 -17.30
C CYS A 151 -1.09 -12.19 -16.76
N LEU A 152 -0.08 -12.68 -17.49
CA LEU A 152 1.32 -12.52 -17.09
C LEU A 152 1.72 -11.04 -16.99
N LEU A 153 1.22 -10.20 -17.90
CA LEU A 153 1.53 -8.77 -17.89
C LEU A 153 0.97 -8.07 -16.64
N SER A 154 -0.26 -8.39 -16.23
CA SER A 154 -0.83 -7.85 -14.98
C SER A 154 -0.05 -8.32 -13.76
N ALA A 155 0.37 -9.59 -13.73
CA ALA A 155 1.19 -10.13 -12.65
C ALA A 155 2.53 -9.40 -12.49
N VAL A 156 3.23 -9.14 -13.60
CA VAL A 156 4.47 -8.33 -13.59
C VAL A 156 4.18 -6.90 -13.13
N GLY A 157 3.08 -6.32 -13.60
CA GLY A 157 2.62 -5.00 -13.16
C GLY A 157 2.41 -4.90 -11.66
N PHE A 158 1.74 -5.89 -11.03
CA PHE A 158 1.59 -5.97 -9.57
C PHE A 158 2.93 -6.14 -8.84
N GLY A 159 3.86 -6.91 -9.41
CA GLY A 159 5.20 -7.04 -8.86
C GLY A 159 5.95 -5.71 -8.80
N VAL A 160 5.94 -4.96 -9.89
CA VAL A 160 6.58 -3.64 -9.98
C VAL A 160 5.87 -2.63 -9.07
N ALA A 161 4.54 -2.52 -9.17
CA ALA A 161 3.76 -1.59 -8.37
C ALA A 161 3.88 -1.87 -6.87
N GLY A 162 3.82 -3.14 -6.46
CA GLY A 162 3.99 -3.55 -5.07
C GLY A 162 5.41 -3.28 -4.55
N MET A 163 6.43 -3.51 -5.35
CA MET A 163 7.81 -3.17 -4.98
C MET A 163 7.99 -1.66 -4.80
N LEU A 164 7.48 -0.84 -5.71
CA LEU A 164 7.51 0.62 -5.59
C LEU A 164 6.72 1.08 -4.36
N TRP A 165 5.54 0.51 -4.12
CA TRP A 165 4.72 0.83 -2.96
C TRP A 165 5.46 0.55 -1.65
N ILE A 166 6.00 -0.64 -1.50
CA ILE A 166 6.67 -1.07 -0.26
C ILE A 166 8.01 -0.36 -0.04
N CYS A 167 8.82 -0.22 -1.08
CA CYS A 167 10.18 0.31 -0.95
C CYS A 167 10.25 1.83 -0.95
N VAL A 168 9.29 2.51 -1.59
CA VAL A 168 9.35 3.95 -1.82
C VAL A 168 8.17 4.66 -1.18
N PHE A 169 6.96 4.46 -1.70
CA PHE A 169 5.81 5.28 -1.34
C PHE A 169 5.37 5.13 0.11
N SER A 170 5.24 3.91 0.61
CA SER A 170 4.81 3.67 1.98
C SER A 170 5.80 4.25 3.00
N GLU A 171 7.09 4.24 2.68
CA GLU A 171 8.12 4.76 3.57
C GLU A 171 8.16 6.29 3.59
N ILE A 172 8.05 6.92 2.41
CA ILE A 172 7.97 8.39 2.29
C ILE A 172 6.73 8.89 3.03
N PHE A 173 5.57 8.28 2.76
CA PHE A 173 4.33 8.70 3.38
C PHE A 173 4.34 8.51 4.89
N ARG A 174 4.84 7.38 5.39
CA ARG A 174 4.98 7.12 6.82
C ARG A 174 5.86 8.19 7.50
N LYS A 175 6.97 8.58 6.87
CA LYS A 175 7.84 9.65 7.41
C LYS A 175 7.12 10.99 7.44
N LEU A 176 6.41 11.35 6.39
CA LEU A 176 5.61 12.57 6.34
C LEU A 176 4.53 12.55 7.41
N TRP A 177 3.79 11.46 7.54
CA TRP A 177 2.72 11.30 8.52
C TRP A 177 3.19 11.56 9.96
N PHE A 178 4.29 10.93 10.36
CA PHE A 178 4.85 11.11 11.71
C PHE A 178 5.66 12.41 11.90
N SER A 179 5.89 13.19 10.84
CA SER A 179 6.54 14.50 10.92
C SER A 179 5.55 15.66 11.05
N LEU A 180 4.27 15.43 10.76
CA LEU A 180 3.22 16.43 10.92
C LEU A 180 2.89 16.58 12.42
N PRO A 181 2.74 17.81 12.92
CA PRO A 181 2.25 18.02 14.28
C PRO A 181 0.79 17.54 14.40
N PRO A 182 0.41 17.05 15.59
CA PRO A 182 -0.96 16.60 15.86
C PRO A 182 -1.98 17.72 15.76
#